data_f089b8288628d5220e02736380afc752
#
_entry.id   f089b8288628d5220e02736380afc752
#
_cell.length_a   1.000
_cell.length_b   1.000
_cell.length_c   1.000
_cell.angle_alpha   90.00
_cell.angle_beta   90.00
_cell.angle_gamma   90.00
#
_symmetry.space_group_name_H-M   'P 1'
#
loop_
_entity.id
_entity.type
_entity.pdbx_description
1 polymer ?
#
loop_
_entity_poly.entity_id
_entity_poly.type
_entity_poly.pdbx_seq_one_letter_code
_entity_poly.pdbx_strand_id
1 'polypeptide(L)'
;MSQSSVTELSSLHSLSKFFLYSKKSLAVLAVIAQGFYLVFRYGLYKEPNNPCNTRYVQYFCRQLCKVFNLEVEVHGEIAKQPALWVSNHISWLDIAVLGSGARVFFLAKAEIEKWPLLGKLAKGGG
;
A
#
# COMPACT_ATOMS: atom_id res chain seq x y z
N MET A 1 9.52 -43.01 -16.48
CA MET A 1 9.97 -41.77 -15.75
C MET A 1 10.37 -42.16 -14.36
N SER A 2 11.64 -41.94 -13.98
CA SER A 2 12.18 -42.34 -12.69
C SER A 2 11.60 -41.47 -11.57
N GLN A 3 11.31 -42.03 -10.40
CA GLN A 3 10.84 -41.29 -9.20
C GLN A 3 11.79 -40.13 -8.82
N SER A 4 13.07 -40.23 -9.12
CA SER A 4 14.07 -39.19 -8.90
C SER A 4 13.80 -37.90 -9.67
N SER A 5 13.36 -37.99 -10.92
CA SER A 5 13.06 -36.81 -11.76
C SER A 5 11.83 -36.02 -11.31
N VAL A 6 10.86 -36.69 -10.72
CA VAL A 6 9.64 -36.04 -10.16
C VAL A 6 9.98 -35.28 -8.87
N THR A 7 10.84 -35.83 -8.04
CA THR A 7 11.28 -35.22 -6.78
C THR A 7 12.16 -33.97 -7.04
N GLU A 8 13.05 -34.02 -8.02
CA GLU A 8 13.86 -32.87 -8.43
C GLU A 8 13.00 -31.72 -8.99
N LEU A 9 12.04 -32.03 -9.85
CA LEU A 9 11.13 -31.02 -10.39
C LEU A 9 10.27 -30.36 -9.29
N SER A 10 9.82 -31.11 -8.29
CA SER A 10 9.07 -30.56 -7.16
C SER A 10 9.92 -29.66 -6.27
N SER A 11 11.18 -30.03 -6.03
CA SER A 11 12.12 -29.22 -5.26
C SER A 11 12.49 -27.91 -5.94
N LEU A 12 12.76 -27.95 -7.25
CA LEU A 12 13.02 -26.74 -8.05
C LEU A 12 11.82 -25.78 -8.08
N HIS A 13 10.60 -26.32 -8.18
CA HIS A 13 9.37 -25.53 -8.12
C HIS A 13 9.15 -24.89 -6.75
N SER A 14 9.47 -25.61 -5.67
CA SER A 14 9.41 -25.08 -4.31
C SER A 14 10.43 -23.96 -4.07
N LEU A 15 11.67 -24.14 -4.54
CA LEU A 15 12.73 -23.14 -4.47
C LEU A 15 12.37 -21.87 -5.25
N SER A 16 11.83 -22.01 -6.46
CA SER A 16 11.43 -20.86 -7.28
C SER A 16 10.31 -20.04 -6.61
N LYS A 17 9.34 -20.72 -5.99
CA LYS A 17 8.30 -20.06 -5.20
C LYS A 17 8.89 -19.35 -3.97
N PHE A 18 9.79 -19.99 -3.24
CA PHE A 18 10.45 -19.38 -2.09
C PHE A 18 11.18 -18.09 -2.47
N PHE A 19 11.96 -18.11 -3.57
CA PHE A 19 12.63 -16.92 -4.08
C PHE A 19 11.64 -15.82 -4.50
N LEU A 20 10.52 -16.19 -5.13
CA LEU A 20 9.50 -15.23 -5.54
C LEU A 20 8.84 -14.57 -4.34
N TYR A 21 8.46 -15.35 -3.32
CA TYR A 21 7.88 -14.83 -2.08
C TYR A 21 8.86 -13.96 -1.30
N SER A 22 10.12 -14.35 -1.22
CA SER A 22 11.15 -13.55 -0.52
C SER A 22 11.37 -12.19 -1.20
N LYS A 23 11.43 -12.15 -2.54
CA LYS A 23 11.53 -10.89 -3.30
C LYS A 23 10.30 -9.99 -3.08
N LYS A 24 9.10 -10.56 -3.10
CA LYS A 24 7.87 -9.79 -2.85
C LYS A 24 7.83 -9.25 -1.42
N SER A 25 8.19 -10.06 -0.44
CA SER A 25 8.25 -9.63 0.97
C SER A 25 9.25 -8.49 1.16
N LEU A 26 10.43 -8.59 0.54
CA LEU A 26 11.43 -7.53 0.60
C LEU A 26 10.95 -6.24 -0.06
N ALA A 27 10.26 -6.34 -1.20
CA ALA A 27 9.67 -5.19 -1.89
C ALA A 27 8.59 -4.51 -1.04
N VAL A 28 7.72 -5.29 -0.38
CA VAL A 28 6.71 -4.76 0.57
C VAL A 28 7.38 -4.02 1.71
N LEU A 29 8.40 -4.62 2.34
CA LEU A 29 9.16 -3.98 3.42
C LEU A 29 9.82 -2.69 2.97
N ALA A 30 10.39 -2.66 1.77
CA ALA A 30 11.00 -1.46 1.19
C ALA A 30 9.96 -0.34 0.99
N VAL A 31 8.76 -0.65 0.49
CA VAL A 31 7.68 0.34 0.33
C VAL A 31 7.20 0.85 1.69
N ILE A 32 7.04 -0.03 2.68
CA ILE A 32 6.67 0.38 4.04
C ILE A 32 7.74 1.29 4.64
N ALA A 33 9.03 0.92 4.54
CA ALA A 33 10.14 1.74 5.01
C ALA A 33 10.18 3.10 4.29
N GLN A 34 9.90 3.14 2.99
CA GLN A 34 9.76 4.38 2.22
C GLN A 34 8.60 5.24 2.73
N GLY A 35 7.44 4.63 3.05
CA GLY A 35 6.31 5.35 3.65
C GLY A 35 6.70 6.02 4.97
N PHE A 36 7.37 5.30 5.85
CA PHE A 36 7.90 5.86 7.10
C PHE A 36 8.91 6.98 6.84
N TYR A 37 9.85 6.76 5.92
CA TYR A 37 10.83 7.79 5.53
C TYR A 37 10.13 9.09 5.09
N LEU A 38 9.12 9.00 4.22
CA LEU A 38 8.37 10.17 3.76
C LEU A 38 7.66 10.88 4.91
N VAL A 39 6.95 10.13 5.77
CA VAL A 39 6.24 10.69 6.93
C VAL A 39 7.19 11.43 7.88
N PHE A 40 8.33 10.85 8.21
CA PHE A 40 9.29 11.44 9.14
C PHE A 40 10.12 12.56 8.50
N ARG A 41 10.59 12.37 7.24
CA ARG A 41 11.43 13.35 6.55
C ARG A 41 10.71 14.64 6.23
N TYR A 42 9.44 14.56 5.87
CA TYR A 42 8.61 15.71 5.54
C TYR A 42 7.68 16.15 6.68
N GLY A 43 7.70 15.41 7.79
CA GLY A 43 6.90 15.76 8.96
C GLY A 43 5.39 15.72 8.71
N LEU A 44 4.91 14.84 7.82
CA LEU A 44 3.51 14.79 7.40
C LEU A 44 2.54 14.64 8.57
N TYR A 45 2.96 13.95 9.65
CA TYR A 45 2.17 13.75 10.87
C TYR A 45 1.98 15.03 11.71
N LYS A 46 2.74 16.10 11.43
CA LYS A 46 2.62 17.37 12.16
C LYS A 46 1.44 18.21 11.67
N GLU A 47 1.14 18.10 10.39
CA GLU A 47 0.04 18.80 9.72
C GLU A 47 -0.80 17.80 8.93
N PRO A 48 -1.56 16.91 9.59
CA PRO A 48 -2.25 15.81 8.91
C PRO A 48 -3.27 16.29 7.86
N ASN A 49 -3.89 17.46 8.08
CA ASN A 49 -4.90 18.03 7.19
C ASN A 49 -4.30 18.88 6.04
N ASN A 50 -2.97 18.87 5.86
CA ASN A 50 -2.36 19.63 4.79
C ASN A 50 -2.62 18.95 3.43
N PRO A 51 -3.27 19.65 2.47
CA PRO A 51 -3.56 19.07 1.15
C PRO A 51 -2.33 18.59 0.38
N CYS A 52 -1.15 19.13 0.69
CA CYS A 52 0.10 18.69 0.08
C CYS A 52 0.46 17.24 0.46
N ASN A 53 0.01 16.76 1.63
CA ASN A 53 0.27 15.40 2.09
C ASN A 53 -0.34 14.36 1.17
N THR A 54 -1.50 14.64 0.56
CA THR A 54 -2.20 13.71 -0.33
C THR A 54 -1.36 13.26 -1.52
N ARG A 55 -0.38 14.07 -1.96
CA ARG A 55 0.55 13.67 -3.03
C ARG A 55 1.47 12.54 -2.60
N TYR A 56 1.97 12.60 -1.36
CA TYR A 56 2.84 11.55 -0.79
C TYR A 56 2.06 10.28 -0.53
N VAL A 57 0.81 10.41 -0.04
CA VAL A 57 -0.12 9.28 0.14
C VAL A 57 -0.40 8.61 -1.19
N GLN A 58 -0.75 9.38 -2.23
CA GLN A 58 -1.01 8.83 -3.56
C GLN A 58 0.23 8.12 -4.13
N TYR A 59 1.41 8.72 -3.98
CA TYR A 59 2.66 8.09 -4.39
C TYR A 59 2.88 6.75 -3.68
N PHE A 60 2.73 6.71 -2.35
CA PHE A 60 2.85 5.51 -1.55
C PHE A 60 1.86 4.42 -1.98
N CYS A 61 0.58 4.78 -2.16
CA CYS A 61 -0.46 3.86 -2.62
C CYS A 61 -0.13 3.28 -4.00
N ARG A 62 0.38 4.09 -4.93
CA ARG A 62 0.83 3.61 -6.25
C ARG A 62 1.98 2.61 -6.15
N GLN A 63 2.93 2.81 -5.24
CA GLN A 63 4.00 1.85 -5.02
C GLN A 63 3.46 0.53 -4.45
N LEU A 64 2.51 0.57 -3.51
CA LEU A 64 1.83 -0.62 -3.01
C LEU A 64 1.13 -1.38 -4.14
N CYS A 65 0.34 -0.70 -4.97
CA CYS A 65 -0.32 -1.33 -6.11
C CYS A 65 0.69 -2.05 -7.03
N LYS A 66 1.83 -1.41 -7.33
CA LYS A 66 2.89 -2.03 -8.15
C LYS A 66 3.46 -3.29 -7.51
N VAL A 67 3.77 -3.27 -6.21
CA VAL A 67 4.35 -4.43 -5.50
C VAL A 67 3.38 -5.60 -5.45
N PHE A 68 2.08 -5.31 -5.33
CA PHE A 68 1.04 -6.33 -5.32
C PHE A 68 0.54 -6.72 -6.71
N ASN A 69 1.11 -6.13 -7.79
CA ASN A 69 0.67 -6.31 -9.18
C ASN A 69 -0.83 -6.02 -9.36
N LEU A 70 -1.31 -4.96 -8.72
CA LEU A 70 -2.69 -4.52 -8.87
C LEU A 70 -2.80 -3.59 -10.07
N GLU A 71 -3.64 -3.95 -11.01
CA GLU A 71 -4.11 -3.07 -12.08
C GLU A 71 -5.34 -2.32 -11.59
N VAL A 72 -5.28 -1.00 -11.64
CA VAL A 72 -6.37 -0.13 -11.17
C VAL A 72 -7.02 0.52 -12.37
N GLU A 73 -8.24 0.12 -12.66
CA GLU A 73 -9.07 0.74 -13.69
C GLU A 73 -10.04 1.73 -13.05
N VAL A 74 -10.11 2.92 -13.61
CA VAL A 74 -11.02 3.97 -13.17
C VAL A 74 -12.08 4.18 -14.23
N HIS A 75 -13.33 3.81 -13.91
CA HIS A 75 -14.49 4.05 -14.76
C HIS A 75 -15.25 5.27 -14.24
N GLY A 76 -15.47 6.27 -15.09
CA GLY A 76 -16.13 7.52 -14.75
C GLY A 76 -15.16 8.66 -14.46
N GLU A 77 -15.68 9.75 -13.92
CA GLU A 77 -14.91 10.96 -13.64
C GLU A 77 -14.59 11.08 -12.14
N ILE A 78 -13.34 11.41 -11.85
CA ILE A 78 -12.92 11.75 -10.49
C ILE A 78 -13.46 13.15 -10.15
N ALA A 79 -14.12 13.28 -8.99
CA ALA A 79 -14.66 14.56 -8.53
C ALA A 79 -13.56 15.63 -8.46
N LYS A 80 -13.80 16.76 -9.14
CA LYS A 80 -12.89 17.93 -9.15
C LYS A 80 -13.12 18.84 -7.94
N GLN A 81 -14.29 18.75 -7.33
CA GLN A 81 -14.70 19.50 -6.13
C GLN A 81 -14.46 18.64 -4.88
N PRO A 82 -14.31 19.26 -3.68
CA PRO A 82 -14.28 18.52 -2.44
C PRO A 82 -15.51 17.62 -2.30
N ALA A 83 -15.31 16.32 -2.11
CA ALA A 83 -16.39 15.34 -2.04
C ALA A 83 -16.07 14.27 -1.00
N LEU A 84 -17.10 13.74 -0.36
CA LEU A 84 -17.00 12.56 0.49
C LEU A 84 -17.05 11.30 -0.40
N TRP A 85 -16.01 10.49 -0.34
CA TRP A 85 -15.94 9.24 -1.06
C TRP A 85 -16.34 8.10 -0.13
N VAL A 86 -17.32 7.32 -0.57
CA VAL A 86 -17.78 6.13 0.14
C VAL A 86 -17.59 4.93 -0.77
N SER A 87 -16.99 3.88 -0.25
CA SER A 87 -16.76 2.64 -1.00
C SER A 87 -17.05 1.41 -0.14
N ASN A 88 -17.34 0.29 -0.80
CA ASN A 88 -17.33 -1.01 -0.14
C ASN A 88 -15.90 -1.32 0.29
N HIS A 89 -15.67 -1.49 1.59
CA HIS A 89 -14.35 -1.77 2.13
C HIS A 89 -14.27 -3.23 2.58
N ILE A 90 -13.60 -4.06 1.79
CA ILE A 90 -13.50 -5.51 2.01
C ILE A 90 -12.08 -5.87 2.47
N SER A 91 -11.08 -5.12 2.00
CA SER A 91 -9.67 -5.42 2.23
C SER A 91 -8.86 -4.15 2.48
N TRP A 92 -7.78 -4.25 3.27
CA TRP A 92 -6.83 -3.15 3.43
C TRP A 92 -6.18 -2.68 2.10
N LEU A 93 -6.22 -3.53 1.06
CA LEU A 93 -5.77 -3.16 -0.29
C LEU A 93 -6.64 -2.08 -0.93
N ASP A 94 -7.89 -1.94 -0.51
CA ASP A 94 -8.81 -0.90 -1.03
C ASP A 94 -8.26 0.49 -0.76
N ILE A 95 -7.56 0.68 0.37
CA ILE A 95 -6.85 1.92 0.70
C ILE A 95 -5.80 2.23 -0.38
N ALA A 96 -5.02 1.22 -0.77
CA ALA A 96 -4.00 1.39 -1.80
C ALA A 96 -4.63 1.68 -3.17
N VAL A 97 -5.71 0.99 -3.53
CA VAL A 97 -6.42 1.19 -4.81
C VAL A 97 -7.00 2.59 -4.89
N LEU A 98 -7.81 3.01 -3.90
CA LEU A 98 -8.44 4.34 -3.86
C LEU A 98 -7.40 5.46 -3.83
N GLY A 99 -6.40 5.34 -2.95
CA GLY A 99 -5.35 6.33 -2.82
C GLY A 99 -4.42 6.42 -4.03
N SER A 100 -4.31 5.36 -4.85
CA SER A 100 -3.52 5.40 -6.09
C SER A 100 -4.21 6.20 -7.19
N GLY A 101 -5.53 6.10 -7.28
CA GLY A 101 -6.35 6.76 -8.30
C GLY A 101 -6.55 8.25 -8.04
N ALA A 102 -6.76 8.66 -6.80
CA ALA A 102 -7.08 10.03 -6.43
C ALA A 102 -6.28 10.53 -5.22
N ARG A 103 -6.23 11.86 -5.06
CA ARG A 103 -5.69 12.51 -3.86
C ARG A 103 -6.80 12.61 -2.83
N VAL A 104 -6.79 11.71 -1.87
CA VAL A 104 -7.81 11.59 -0.84
C VAL A 104 -7.20 11.63 0.55
N PHE A 105 -7.99 12.07 1.52
CA PHE A 105 -7.75 11.84 2.94
C PHE A 105 -8.54 10.62 3.38
N PHE A 106 -7.93 9.75 4.16
CA PHE A 106 -8.58 8.56 4.67
C PHE A 106 -9.08 8.79 6.09
N LEU A 107 -10.34 8.43 6.34
CA LEU A 107 -10.87 8.40 7.70
C LEU A 107 -10.51 7.07 8.35
N ALA A 108 -9.60 7.09 9.31
CA ALA A 108 -9.20 5.92 10.08
C ALA A 108 -9.91 5.87 11.43
N LYS A 109 -10.02 4.67 12.03
CA LYS A 109 -10.50 4.52 13.40
C LYS A 109 -9.56 5.20 14.38
N ALA A 110 -10.10 5.91 15.37
CA ALA A 110 -9.33 6.62 16.39
C ALA A 110 -8.35 5.72 17.17
N GLU A 111 -8.64 4.42 17.28
CA GLU A 111 -7.75 3.46 17.96
C GLU A 111 -6.42 3.28 17.22
N ILE A 112 -6.39 3.40 15.89
CA ILE A 112 -5.18 3.26 15.07
C ILE A 112 -4.18 4.39 15.39
N GLU A 113 -4.68 5.56 15.73
CA GLU A 113 -3.85 6.71 16.13
C GLU A 113 -2.95 6.42 17.34
N LYS A 114 -3.42 5.54 18.25
CA LYS A 114 -2.70 5.13 19.46
C LYS A 114 -1.57 4.14 19.20
N TRP A 115 -1.49 3.57 18.01
CA TRP A 115 -0.44 2.60 17.67
C TRP A 115 0.90 3.32 17.44
N PRO A 116 1.99 2.87 18.08
CA PRO A 116 3.22 3.67 18.16
C PRO A 116 3.85 4.05 16.83
N LEU A 117 3.83 3.17 15.83
CA LEU A 117 4.37 3.45 14.51
C LEU A 117 3.28 3.73 13.48
N LEU A 118 2.27 2.86 13.43
CA LEU A 118 1.18 2.96 12.45
C LEU A 118 0.31 4.20 12.68
N GLY A 119 0.18 4.67 13.92
CA GLY A 119 -0.54 5.91 14.23
C GLY A 119 0.09 7.14 13.57
N LYS A 120 1.41 7.24 13.53
CA LYS A 120 2.10 8.34 12.83
C LYS A 120 1.95 8.23 11.31
N LEU A 121 1.97 7.02 10.78
CA LEU A 121 1.75 6.77 9.35
C LEU A 121 0.31 7.14 8.96
N ALA A 122 -0.67 6.72 9.76
CA ALA A 122 -2.08 7.05 9.55
C ALA A 122 -2.32 8.56 9.63
N LYS A 123 -1.75 9.26 10.63
CA LYS A 123 -1.80 10.73 10.73
C LYS A 123 -1.18 11.44 9.53
N GLY A 124 -0.14 10.88 8.93
CA GLY A 124 0.47 11.42 7.72
C GLY A 124 -0.41 11.25 6.47
N GLY A 125 -1.37 10.33 6.52
CA GLY A 125 -2.30 10.02 5.43
C GLY A 125 -3.64 10.75 5.49
N GLY A 126 -3.97 11.41 6.57
CA GLY A 126 -5.23 12.14 6.79
C GLY A 126 -5.89 11.81 8.09
#